data_4d71370889f5f19860666a4ac968237a
#
_entry.id   4d71370889f5f19860666a4ac968237a
#
_cell.length_a   1.000
_cell.length_b   1.000
_cell.length_c   1.000
_cell.angle_alpha   90.00
_cell.angle_beta   90.00
_cell.angle_gamma   90.00
#
_symmetry.space_group_name_H-M   'P 1'
#
loop_
_entity.id
_entity.type
_entity.pdbx_description
1 polymer ?
#
loop_
_entity_poly.entity_id
_entity_poly.type
_entity_poly.pdbx_seq_one_letter_code
_entity_poly.pdbx_strand_id
1 'polypeptide(L)'
;MKRIICIMLAAAAVAISASEASAQMGKRDYINAGWQFNGTVGNDFVQSAQGYGAYIEGGYYLTPMVAVGGFASFNTNNEYVPRQTYTFDDKSALTTDLDRSLYQVPFGAVVRVRFMRDVVQPYAQAKIGTEYATQSTYMSTFVSRQDNWGFYMSPELGVTFFPFEKTDFGFQAAFFYSYSTNKNKSYSLNGLNNVGFKLGIAF
;
A
#
# COMPACT_ATOMS: atom_id res chain seq x y z
N MET A 1 0.86 -2.30 -17.10
CA MET A 1 1.80 -1.58 -16.23
C MET A 1 1.98 -0.11 -16.61
N LYS A 2 2.39 0.26 -17.84
CA LYS A 2 2.59 1.68 -18.23
C LYS A 2 1.39 2.60 -17.95
N ARG A 3 0.14 2.16 -18.19
CA ARG A 3 -1.07 2.96 -17.96
C ARG A 3 -1.36 3.25 -16.48
N ILE A 4 -1.07 2.32 -15.59
CA ILE A 4 -1.27 2.50 -14.13
C ILE A 4 -0.25 3.48 -13.57
N ILE A 5 1.01 3.39 -14.00
CA ILE A 5 2.07 4.34 -13.64
C ILE A 5 1.71 5.76 -14.11
N CYS A 6 1.16 5.91 -15.32
CA CYS A 6 0.71 7.21 -15.82
C CYS A 6 -0.46 7.78 -15.00
N ILE A 7 -1.40 6.95 -14.55
CA ILE A 7 -2.53 7.39 -13.70
C ILE A 7 -2.03 7.82 -12.33
N MET A 8 -1.09 7.08 -11.73
CA MET A 8 -0.50 7.46 -10.44
C MET A 8 0.34 8.74 -10.53
N LEU A 9 1.11 8.92 -11.61
CA LEU A 9 1.85 10.15 -11.87
C LEU A 9 0.93 11.35 -12.13
N ALA A 10 -0.17 11.15 -12.85
CA ALA A 10 -1.18 12.20 -13.08
C ALA A 10 -1.90 12.58 -11.79
N ALA A 11 -2.25 11.60 -10.93
CA ALA A 11 -2.85 11.87 -9.62
C ALA A 11 -1.88 12.62 -8.69
N ALA A 12 -0.59 12.27 -8.71
CA ALA A 12 0.46 12.98 -7.98
C ALA A 12 0.63 14.43 -8.49
N ALA A 13 0.61 14.65 -9.80
CA ALA A 13 0.71 15.99 -10.40
C ALA A 13 -0.48 16.89 -10.05
N VAL A 14 -1.70 16.34 -10.02
CA VAL A 14 -2.92 17.05 -9.59
C VAL A 14 -2.87 17.40 -8.11
N ALA A 15 -2.33 16.50 -7.26
CA ALA A 15 -2.17 16.76 -5.83
C ALA A 15 -1.15 17.88 -5.55
N ILE A 16 -0.05 17.95 -6.31
CA ILE A 16 0.98 19.00 -6.17
C ILE A 16 0.44 20.38 -6.59
N SER A 17 -0.37 20.45 -7.65
CA SER A 17 -0.95 21.71 -8.11
C SER A 17 -2.04 22.30 -7.19
N ALA A 18 -2.68 21.47 -6.35
CA ALA A 18 -3.66 21.93 -5.38
C ALA A 18 -3.04 22.59 -4.14
N SER A 19 -1.75 22.41 -3.89
CA SER A 19 -1.07 22.93 -2.69
C SER A 19 -0.69 24.41 -2.76
N GLU A 20 -0.59 25.00 -3.94
CA GLU A 20 -0.19 26.41 -4.11
C GLU A 20 -1.27 27.44 -3.72
N ALA A 21 -2.54 27.02 -3.58
CA ALA A 21 -3.65 27.92 -3.30
C ALA A 21 -3.88 28.20 -1.80
N SER A 22 -3.19 27.51 -0.89
CA SER A 22 -3.55 27.51 0.55
C SER A 22 -2.55 28.22 1.48
N ALA A 23 -1.57 28.95 0.98
CA ALA A 23 -0.44 29.49 1.75
C ALA A 23 -0.80 30.62 2.75
N GLN A 24 -2.07 30.98 2.95
CA GLN A 24 -2.46 32.13 3.77
C GLN A 24 -3.35 31.84 4.99
N MET A 25 -3.84 30.63 5.19
CA MET A 25 -4.52 30.25 6.44
C MET A 25 -3.91 28.97 6.98
N GLY A 26 -3.63 28.89 8.26
CA GLY A 26 -2.98 27.76 8.92
C GLY A 26 -3.39 26.43 8.29
N LYS A 27 -2.43 25.78 7.66
CA LYS A 27 -2.58 24.67 6.73
C LYS A 27 -3.57 23.61 7.23
N ARG A 28 -4.68 23.46 6.55
CA ARG A 28 -5.73 22.48 6.85
C ARG A 28 -5.63 21.22 6.01
N ASP A 29 -4.83 21.24 4.98
CA ASP A 29 -4.57 20.13 4.10
C ASP A 29 -3.23 19.47 4.44
N TYR A 30 -3.11 18.20 4.09
CA TYR A 30 -1.86 17.47 4.12
C TYR A 30 -1.77 16.57 2.89
N ILE A 31 -0.57 16.38 2.40
CA ILE A 31 -0.25 15.44 1.33
C ILE A 31 1.02 14.72 1.74
N ASN A 32 0.97 13.39 1.72
CA ASN A 32 2.11 12.54 2.00
C ASN A 32 2.31 11.58 0.84
N ALA A 33 3.56 11.41 0.45
CA ALA A 33 3.93 10.43 -0.56
C ALA A 33 5.28 9.81 -0.22
N GLY A 34 5.45 8.55 -0.56
CA GLY A 34 6.71 7.90 -0.24
C GLY A 34 6.75 6.43 -0.59
N TRP A 35 7.70 5.80 0.03
CA TRP A 35 8.02 4.41 -0.13
C TRP A 35 7.38 3.57 0.98
N GLN A 36 7.00 2.35 0.61
CA GLN A 36 6.35 1.41 1.51
C GLN A 36 7.04 0.05 1.43
N PHE A 37 7.33 -0.49 2.60
CA PHE A 37 7.82 -1.84 2.79
C PHE A 37 6.72 -2.66 3.45
N ASN A 38 6.41 -3.85 2.94
CA ASN A 38 5.44 -4.73 3.54
C ASN A 38 5.84 -6.19 3.46
N GLY A 39 5.42 -6.95 4.46
CA GLY A 39 5.47 -8.39 4.51
C GLY A 39 4.08 -8.98 4.62
N THR A 40 3.81 -10.03 3.89
CA THR A 40 2.57 -10.79 4.00
C THR A 40 2.60 -11.67 5.25
N VAL A 41 1.47 -11.78 5.95
CA VAL A 41 1.34 -12.58 7.18
C VAL A 41 0.19 -13.57 7.01
N GLY A 42 0.43 -14.83 7.35
CA GLY A 42 -0.61 -15.88 7.29
C GLY A 42 -1.10 -16.17 5.88
N ASN A 43 -0.21 -16.03 4.89
CA ASN A 43 -0.50 -16.26 3.50
C ASN A 43 0.44 -17.35 2.96
N ASP A 44 -0.12 -18.48 2.51
CA ASP A 44 0.65 -19.61 1.97
C ASP A 44 1.08 -19.42 0.51
N PHE A 45 0.59 -18.37 -0.15
CA PHE A 45 0.93 -18.08 -1.55
C PHE A 45 2.28 -17.37 -1.69
N VAL A 46 2.50 -16.31 -0.89
CA VAL A 46 3.75 -15.55 -0.81
C VAL A 46 4.02 -15.19 0.64
N GLN A 47 5.13 -15.64 1.20
CA GLN A 47 5.54 -15.39 2.60
C GLN A 47 6.73 -14.43 2.70
N SER A 48 6.96 -13.62 1.69
CA SER A 48 8.10 -12.72 1.63
C SER A 48 7.76 -11.31 2.11
N ALA A 49 8.75 -10.65 2.72
CA ALA A 49 8.70 -9.24 3.05
C ALA A 49 9.57 -8.46 2.05
N GLN A 50 8.99 -7.45 1.39
CA GLN A 50 9.67 -6.72 0.32
C GLN A 50 9.37 -5.22 0.33
N GLY A 51 10.31 -4.44 -0.17
CA GLY A 51 10.24 -2.98 -0.28
C GLY A 51 9.78 -2.45 -1.64
N TYR A 52 9.06 -3.24 -2.42
CA TYR A 52 8.56 -2.79 -3.73
C TYR A 52 7.17 -2.19 -3.60
N GLY A 53 7.06 -1.11 -2.84
CA GLY A 53 5.83 -0.41 -2.62
C GLY A 53 5.97 1.10 -2.64
N ALA A 54 4.89 1.78 -3.00
CA ALA A 54 4.77 3.23 -2.95
C ALA A 54 3.38 3.61 -2.46
N TYR A 55 3.25 4.78 -1.86
CA TYR A 55 1.97 5.30 -1.43
C TYR A 55 1.86 6.80 -1.67
N ILE A 56 0.63 7.24 -1.81
CA ILE A 56 0.22 8.63 -1.75
C ILE A 56 -1.06 8.71 -0.92
N GLU A 57 -1.12 9.70 -0.06
CA GLU A 57 -2.31 9.99 0.73
C GLU A 57 -2.44 11.49 0.95
N GLY A 58 -3.66 11.98 1.08
CA GLY A 58 -3.90 13.37 1.35
C GLY A 58 -5.29 13.61 1.86
N GLY A 59 -5.48 14.72 2.55
CA GLY A 59 -6.76 15.04 3.13
C GLY A 59 -6.81 16.43 3.73
N TYR A 60 -7.97 16.71 4.31
CA TYR A 60 -8.30 18.00 4.88
C TYR A 60 -8.64 17.87 6.36
N TYR A 61 -8.03 18.72 7.20
CA TYR A 61 -8.30 18.79 8.63
C TYR A 61 -9.63 19.50 8.89
N LEU A 62 -10.66 18.74 9.24
CA LEU A 62 -11.97 19.26 9.66
C LEU A 62 -11.88 19.98 11.02
N THR A 63 -11.04 19.45 11.90
CA THR A 63 -10.71 20.06 13.19
C THR A 63 -9.18 20.16 13.31
N PRO A 64 -8.64 20.89 14.30
CA PRO A 64 -7.20 20.92 14.52
C PRO A 64 -6.52 19.56 14.67
N MET A 65 -7.27 18.51 15.00
CA MET A 65 -6.73 17.17 15.27
C MET A 65 -7.21 16.11 14.28
N VAL A 66 -8.39 16.27 13.67
CA VAL A 66 -9.03 15.22 12.85
C VAL A 66 -9.05 15.65 11.39
N ALA A 67 -8.51 14.81 10.52
CA ALA A 67 -8.56 14.97 9.07
C ALA A 67 -9.28 13.79 8.41
N VAL A 68 -9.87 14.08 7.26
CA VAL A 68 -10.43 13.09 6.34
C VAL A 68 -9.83 13.28 4.97
N GLY A 69 -9.69 12.21 4.22
CA GLY A 69 -9.08 12.29 2.90
C GLY A 69 -9.13 10.98 2.13
N GLY A 70 -8.22 10.85 1.17
CA GLY A 70 -8.06 9.69 0.33
C GLY A 70 -6.65 9.14 0.34
N PHE A 71 -6.51 7.88 -0.05
CA PHE A 71 -5.21 7.24 -0.23
C PHE A 71 -5.23 6.32 -1.45
N ALA A 72 -4.06 6.11 -2.00
CA ALA A 72 -3.78 5.03 -2.93
C ALA A 72 -2.38 4.50 -2.64
N SER A 73 -2.20 3.21 -2.73
CA SER A 73 -0.88 2.61 -2.60
C SER A 73 -0.70 1.42 -3.54
N PHE A 74 0.52 0.97 -3.62
CA PHE A 74 0.94 -0.11 -4.48
C PHE A 74 1.99 -0.94 -3.76
N ASN A 75 1.83 -2.25 -3.78
CA ASN A 75 2.79 -3.20 -3.21
C ASN A 75 2.98 -4.38 -4.14
N THR A 76 4.20 -4.91 -4.17
CA THR A 76 4.51 -6.19 -4.82
C THR A 76 5.35 -7.03 -3.89
N ASN A 77 4.94 -8.28 -3.71
CA ASN A 77 5.69 -9.31 -3.01
C ASN A 77 5.93 -10.48 -3.95
N ASN A 78 7.17 -10.95 -4.01
CA ASN A 78 7.57 -12.07 -4.87
C ASN A 78 8.19 -13.17 -4.03
N GLU A 79 7.95 -14.42 -4.41
CA GLU A 79 8.52 -15.59 -3.75
C GLU A 79 8.97 -16.60 -4.80
N TYR A 80 10.23 -16.99 -4.71
CA TYR A 80 10.79 -18.07 -5.52
C TYR A 80 10.61 -19.39 -4.78
N VAL A 81 9.92 -20.34 -5.43
CA VAL A 81 9.77 -21.70 -4.95
C VAL A 81 10.77 -22.59 -5.70
N PRO A 82 11.73 -23.22 -5.00
CA PRO A 82 12.73 -24.07 -5.63
C PRO A 82 12.10 -25.20 -6.43
N ARG A 83 12.86 -25.70 -7.39
CA ARG A 83 12.46 -26.77 -8.27
C ARG A 83 11.97 -27.99 -7.51
N GLN A 84 10.72 -28.38 -7.78
CA GLN A 84 10.08 -29.57 -7.20
C GLN A 84 9.16 -30.24 -8.21
N THR A 85 8.78 -31.49 -7.94
CA THR A 85 7.91 -32.27 -8.79
C THR A 85 6.47 -32.17 -8.30
N TYR A 86 5.59 -31.67 -9.15
CA TYR A 86 4.15 -31.61 -8.93
C TYR A 86 3.48 -32.78 -9.66
N THR A 87 2.77 -33.62 -8.95
CA THR A 87 2.02 -34.75 -9.51
C THR A 87 0.56 -34.33 -9.64
N PHE A 88 0.00 -34.38 -10.83
CA PHE A 88 -1.39 -34.00 -11.10
C PHE A 88 -2.32 -35.23 -11.15
N ASP A 89 -1.83 -36.35 -11.66
CA ASP A 89 -2.50 -37.64 -11.74
C ASP A 89 -1.45 -38.76 -11.64
N ASP A 90 -1.90 -40.01 -11.49
CA ASP A 90 -1.01 -41.19 -11.41
C ASP A 90 -0.06 -41.35 -12.65
N LYS A 91 -0.30 -40.58 -13.71
CA LYS A 91 0.45 -40.65 -14.99
C LYS A 91 1.09 -39.32 -15.40
N SER A 92 0.89 -38.25 -14.67
CA SER A 92 1.35 -36.89 -15.07
C SER A 92 2.09 -36.19 -13.93
N ALA A 93 3.35 -35.87 -14.15
CA ALA A 93 4.16 -35.11 -13.21
C ALA A 93 4.92 -33.98 -13.93
N LEU A 94 4.96 -32.81 -13.33
CA LEU A 94 5.73 -31.66 -13.80
C LEU A 94 6.82 -31.31 -12.81
N THR A 95 8.06 -31.34 -13.23
CA THR A 95 9.20 -30.88 -12.42
C THR A 95 9.61 -29.50 -12.87
N THR A 96 9.33 -28.49 -12.05
CA THR A 96 9.64 -27.09 -12.36
C THR A 96 9.88 -26.29 -11.08
N ASP A 97 10.50 -25.15 -11.23
CA ASP A 97 10.52 -24.05 -10.26
C ASP A 97 9.34 -23.12 -10.51
N LEU A 98 8.93 -22.39 -9.50
CA LEU A 98 7.86 -21.42 -9.56
C LEU A 98 8.34 -20.06 -9.06
N ASP A 99 7.99 -19.01 -9.81
CA ASP A 99 8.04 -17.64 -9.34
C ASP A 99 6.60 -17.18 -9.03
N ARG A 100 6.31 -16.88 -7.77
CA ARG A 100 5.02 -16.36 -7.33
C ARG A 100 5.12 -14.87 -7.13
N SER A 101 4.18 -14.12 -7.68
CA SER A 101 4.11 -12.67 -7.54
C SER A 101 2.71 -12.27 -7.06
N LEU A 102 2.66 -11.51 -5.98
CA LEU A 102 1.45 -10.92 -5.43
C LEU A 102 1.53 -9.41 -5.62
N TYR A 103 0.64 -8.86 -6.41
CA TYR A 103 0.52 -7.46 -6.73
C TYR A 103 -0.74 -6.90 -6.09
N GLN A 104 -0.64 -5.81 -5.32
CA GLN A 104 -1.73 -5.22 -4.56
C GLN A 104 -1.83 -3.72 -4.81
N VAL A 105 -3.03 -3.23 -5.07
CA VAL A 105 -3.34 -1.81 -5.27
C VAL A 105 -4.55 -1.43 -4.42
N PRO A 106 -4.38 -1.14 -3.13
CA PRO A 106 -5.44 -0.62 -2.30
C PRO A 106 -5.62 0.89 -2.51
N PHE A 107 -6.88 1.35 -2.48
CA PHE A 107 -7.26 2.76 -2.50
C PHE A 107 -8.60 2.99 -1.79
N GLY A 108 -8.82 4.19 -1.31
CA GLY A 108 -10.04 4.52 -0.59
C GLY A 108 -9.95 5.78 0.25
N ALA A 109 -10.72 5.80 1.32
CA ALA A 109 -10.79 6.89 2.27
C ALA A 109 -9.85 6.68 3.46
N VAL A 110 -9.39 7.77 4.03
CA VAL A 110 -8.55 7.81 5.25
C VAL A 110 -9.13 8.79 6.26
N VAL A 111 -9.13 8.37 7.52
CA VAL A 111 -9.38 9.24 8.67
C VAL A 111 -8.10 9.25 9.50
N ARG A 112 -7.58 10.46 9.74
CA ARG A 112 -6.36 10.68 10.52
C ARG A 112 -6.66 11.50 11.75
N VAL A 113 -6.08 11.12 12.88
CA VAL A 113 -6.08 11.87 14.13
C VAL A 113 -4.63 12.18 14.49
N ARG A 114 -4.23 13.45 14.48
CA ARG A 114 -2.93 13.88 15.01
C ARG A 114 -3.08 14.29 16.48
N PHE A 115 -2.09 13.95 17.29
CA PHE A 115 -2.13 14.18 18.72
C PHE A 115 -1.49 15.52 19.11
N MET A 116 -0.57 16.02 18.30
CA MET A 116 0.12 17.30 18.53
C MET A 116 0.28 18.09 17.23
N ARG A 117 0.43 19.40 17.35
CA ARG A 117 0.63 20.34 16.23
C ARG A 117 1.96 21.09 16.43
N ASP A 118 3.02 20.35 16.50
CA ASP A 118 4.37 20.86 16.71
C ASP A 118 5.29 20.36 15.60
N VAL A 119 6.57 20.60 15.72
CA VAL A 119 7.64 20.09 14.83
C VAL A 119 7.52 18.56 14.65
N VAL A 120 7.17 17.86 15.72
CA VAL A 120 6.89 16.41 15.70
C VAL A 120 5.40 16.19 15.89
N GLN A 121 4.74 15.60 14.91
CA GLN A 121 3.30 15.36 14.89
C GLN A 121 3.01 13.87 14.87
N PRO A 122 2.90 13.20 16.03
CA PRO A 122 2.44 11.81 16.08
C PRO A 122 0.96 11.75 15.70
N TYR A 123 0.61 10.69 14.95
CA TYR A 123 -0.74 10.49 14.49
C TYR A 123 -1.14 9.01 14.51
N ALA A 124 -2.45 8.78 14.56
CA ALA A 124 -3.07 7.52 14.24
C ALA A 124 -4.01 7.72 13.05
N GLN A 125 -4.08 6.74 12.15
CA GLN A 125 -5.04 6.80 11.06
C GLN A 125 -5.63 5.43 10.76
N ALA A 126 -6.84 5.45 10.20
CA ALA A 126 -7.52 4.27 9.69
C ALA A 126 -7.87 4.49 8.22
N LYS A 127 -7.56 3.51 7.40
CA LYS A 127 -7.84 3.48 5.97
C LYS A 127 -8.92 2.45 5.69
N ILE A 128 -9.88 2.80 4.85
CA ILE A 128 -10.97 1.92 4.42
C ILE A 128 -11.16 2.11 2.93
N GLY A 129 -11.30 1.01 2.20
CA GLY A 129 -11.49 1.10 0.76
C GLY A 129 -11.61 -0.24 0.08
N THR A 130 -11.09 -0.31 -1.11
CA THR A 130 -11.02 -1.53 -1.90
C THR A 130 -9.59 -1.82 -2.32
N GLU A 131 -9.28 -3.08 -2.53
CA GLU A 131 -8.00 -3.56 -3.00
C GLU A 131 -8.18 -4.40 -4.26
N TYR A 132 -7.48 -4.02 -5.30
CA TYR A 132 -7.26 -4.87 -6.46
C TYR A 132 -5.99 -5.69 -6.23
N ALA A 133 -6.11 -7.02 -6.27
CA ALA A 133 -4.98 -7.92 -6.13
C ALA A 133 -4.84 -8.83 -7.33
N THR A 134 -3.61 -8.97 -7.81
CA THR A 134 -3.23 -9.90 -8.88
C THR A 134 -2.24 -10.91 -8.32
N GLN A 135 -2.59 -12.18 -8.45
CA GLN A 135 -1.75 -13.32 -8.10
C GLN A 135 -1.25 -13.97 -9.37
N SER A 136 0.05 -14.01 -9.54
CA SER A 136 0.69 -14.61 -10.73
C SER A 136 1.65 -15.70 -10.31
N THR A 137 1.55 -16.85 -10.93
CA THR A 137 2.51 -17.95 -10.81
C THR A 137 3.14 -18.20 -12.17
N TYR A 138 4.43 -18.03 -12.24
CA TYR A 138 5.24 -18.28 -13.43
C TYR A 138 5.85 -19.68 -13.32
N MET A 139 5.55 -20.52 -14.28
CA MET A 139 6.03 -21.90 -14.39
C MET A 139 6.73 -22.04 -15.72
N SER A 140 8.04 -21.88 -15.79
CA SER A 140 8.82 -22.01 -17.04
C SER A 140 8.14 -21.38 -18.28
N THR A 141 7.24 -22.10 -18.94
CA THR A 141 6.54 -21.68 -20.17
C THR A 141 5.11 -21.19 -19.92
N PHE A 142 4.54 -21.45 -18.75
CA PHE A 142 3.16 -21.12 -18.42
C PHE A 142 3.08 -20.05 -17.36
N VAL A 143 2.12 -19.14 -17.52
CA VAL A 143 1.78 -18.12 -16.51
C VAL A 143 0.32 -18.31 -16.12
N SER A 144 0.10 -18.64 -14.86
CA SER A 144 -1.24 -18.60 -14.26
C SER A 144 -1.43 -17.26 -13.56
N ARG A 145 -2.43 -16.51 -13.98
CA ARG A 145 -2.76 -15.19 -13.41
C ARG A 145 -4.20 -15.16 -12.98
N GLN A 146 -4.44 -14.66 -11.76
CA GLN A 146 -5.77 -14.46 -11.22
C GLN A 146 -5.87 -13.08 -10.61
N ASP A 147 -6.92 -12.37 -10.98
CA ASP A 147 -7.21 -11.02 -10.53
C ASP A 147 -8.46 -11.06 -9.65
N ASN A 148 -8.45 -10.34 -8.54
CA ASN A 148 -9.60 -10.25 -7.66
C ASN A 148 -9.70 -8.88 -6.98
N TRP A 149 -10.92 -8.56 -6.53
CA TRP A 149 -11.22 -7.36 -5.76
C TRP A 149 -11.65 -7.75 -4.35
N GLY A 150 -11.25 -6.95 -3.37
CA GLY A 150 -11.64 -7.15 -1.99
C GLY A 150 -11.88 -5.84 -1.25
N PHE A 151 -12.56 -5.93 -0.12
CA PHE A 151 -12.62 -4.85 0.84
C PHE A 151 -11.27 -4.72 1.53
N TYR A 152 -10.81 -3.49 1.76
CA TYR A 152 -9.54 -3.18 2.39
C TYR A 152 -9.73 -2.32 3.63
N MET A 153 -9.01 -2.67 4.71
CA MET A 153 -8.86 -1.82 5.89
C MET A 153 -7.42 -1.86 6.41
N SER A 154 -6.95 -0.72 6.92
CA SER A 154 -5.58 -0.62 7.43
C SER A 154 -5.48 0.43 8.53
N PRO A 155 -5.36 0.01 9.80
CA PRO A 155 -4.88 0.88 10.87
C PRO A 155 -3.40 1.18 10.70
N GLU A 156 -3.01 2.42 11.03
CA GLU A 156 -1.64 2.92 10.93
C GLU A 156 -1.32 3.85 12.08
N LEU A 157 -0.11 3.75 12.60
CA LEU A 157 0.47 4.65 13.60
C LEU A 157 1.76 5.23 13.03
N GLY A 158 1.90 6.55 13.12
CA GLY A 158 3.04 7.21 12.53
C GLY A 158 3.39 8.53 13.18
N VAL A 159 4.44 9.11 12.67
CA VAL A 159 4.93 10.43 13.04
C VAL A 159 5.28 11.20 11.77
N THR A 160 4.88 12.47 11.74
CA THR A 160 5.33 13.43 10.75
C THR A 160 6.26 14.41 11.43
N PHE A 161 7.41 14.70 10.84
CA PHE A 161 8.44 15.58 11.36
C PHE A 161 8.70 16.73 10.40
N PHE A 162 8.47 17.96 10.83
CA PHE A 162 8.68 19.20 10.07
C PHE A 162 9.92 19.95 10.63
N PRO A 163 11.13 19.72 10.09
CA PRO A 163 12.35 20.29 10.63
C PRO A 163 12.52 21.79 10.36
N PHE A 164 11.74 22.34 9.42
CA PHE A 164 11.90 23.72 8.95
C PHE A 164 10.66 24.55 9.26
N GLU A 165 10.78 25.53 10.16
CA GLU A 165 9.66 26.40 10.57
C GLU A 165 9.04 27.25 9.44
N LYS A 166 9.80 27.47 8.35
CA LYS A 166 9.38 28.34 7.23
C LYS A 166 8.84 27.57 6.03
N THR A 167 8.90 26.25 6.04
CA THR A 167 8.47 25.40 4.93
C THR A 167 7.53 24.33 5.43
N ASP A 168 6.49 24.04 4.66
CA ASP A 168 5.56 22.95 4.93
C ASP A 168 6.13 21.58 4.54
N PHE A 169 7.44 21.48 4.33
CA PHE A 169 8.12 20.26 3.98
C PHE A 169 8.54 19.48 5.22
N GLY A 170 8.16 18.22 5.28
CA GLY A 170 8.49 17.32 6.37
C GLY A 170 8.75 15.90 5.92
N PHE A 171 9.05 15.04 6.88
CA PHE A 171 9.26 13.62 6.71
C PHE A 171 8.19 12.85 7.46
N GLN A 172 7.78 11.73 6.90
CA GLN A 172 6.81 10.83 7.51
C GLN A 172 7.44 9.46 7.72
N ALA A 173 7.19 8.87 8.89
CA ALA A 173 7.46 7.48 9.18
C ALA A 173 6.23 6.86 9.84
N ALA A 174 5.83 5.67 9.43
CA ALA A 174 4.67 4.99 9.98
C ALA A 174 4.79 3.47 9.93
N PHE A 175 4.13 2.82 10.89
CA PHE A 175 3.85 1.38 10.88
C PHE A 175 2.38 1.14 10.58
N PHE A 176 2.09 0.12 9.78
CA PHE A 176 0.73 -0.25 9.45
C PHE A 176 0.52 -1.76 9.49
N TYR A 177 -0.71 -2.11 9.75
CA TYR A 177 -1.26 -3.43 9.47
C TYR A 177 -2.35 -3.26 8.42
N SER A 178 -2.47 -4.17 7.48
CA SER A 178 -3.58 -4.16 6.53
C SER A 178 -4.22 -5.53 6.41
N TYR A 179 -5.53 -5.49 6.22
CA TYR A 179 -6.36 -6.65 5.95
C TYR A 179 -7.20 -6.40 4.71
N SER A 180 -7.25 -7.38 3.81
CA SER A 180 -8.19 -7.36 2.70
C SER A 180 -8.93 -8.69 2.56
N THR A 181 -10.17 -8.60 2.06
CA THR A 181 -11.04 -9.77 1.87
C THR A 181 -10.82 -10.47 0.53
N ASN A 182 -9.73 -10.19 -0.16
CA ASN A 182 -9.38 -10.82 -1.42
C ASN A 182 -9.29 -12.34 -1.24
N LYS A 183 -10.23 -13.07 -1.85
CA LYS A 183 -10.32 -14.54 -1.74
C LYS A 183 -9.93 -15.19 -3.06
N ASN A 184 -9.12 -16.23 -2.97
CA ASN A 184 -8.78 -17.04 -4.11
C ASN A 184 -8.90 -18.52 -3.78
N LYS A 185 -9.91 -19.17 -4.36
CA LYS A 185 -10.18 -20.60 -4.11
C LYS A 185 -9.07 -21.50 -4.64
N SER A 186 -8.42 -21.13 -5.74
CA SER A 186 -7.36 -21.92 -6.36
C SER A 186 -6.09 -22.00 -5.54
N TYR A 187 -5.87 -21.00 -4.68
CA TYR A 187 -4.71 -20.92 -3.78
C TYR A 187 -5.07 -21.02 -2.29
N SER A 188 -6.32 -21.43 -1.98
CA SER A 188 -6.85 -21.54 -0.60
C SER A 188 -6.72 -20.26 0.22
N LEU A 189 -6.70 -19.09 -0.44
CA LEU A 189 -6.60 -17.79 0.21
C LEU A 189 -7.96 -17.31 0.70
N ASN A 190 -8.06 -17.01 1.99
CA ASN A 190 -9.27 -16.49 2.64
C ASN A 190 -9.21 -14.98 2.93
N GLY A 191 -8.15 -14.31 2.52
CA GLY A 191 -7.87 -12.89 2.71
C GLY A 191 -6.38 -12.63 2.65
N LEU A 192 -5.99 -11.36 2.56
CA LEU A 192 -4.60 -10.95 2.55
C LEU A 192 -4.34 -10.07 3.79
N ASN A 193 -3.33 -10.44 4.55
CA ASN A 193 -2.86 -9.68 5.70
C ASN A 193 -1.44 -9.22 5.42
N ASN A 194 -1.15 -7.95 5.71
CA ASN A 194 0.21 -7.43 5.60
C ASN A 194 0.54 -6.60 6.83
N VAL A 195 1.82 -6.62 7.20
CA VAL A 195 2.43 -5.70 8.15
C VAL A 195 3.57 -4.98 7.46
N GLY A 196 3.78 -3.73 7.78
CA GLY A 196 4.84 -2.99 7.14
C GLY A 196 5.10 -1.62 7.74
N PHE A 197 6.04 -0.94 7.12
CA PHE A 197 6.36 0.43 7.47
C PHE A 197 6.44 1.30 6.21
N LYS A 198 6.28 2.60 6.41
CA LYS A 198 6.32 3.63 5.38
C LYS A 198 7.33 4.69 5.74
N LEU A 199 8.04 5.17 4.74
CA LEU A 199 8.90 6.34 4.82
C LEU A 199 8.57 7.26 3.67
N GLY A 200 8.41 8.55 3.93
CA GLY A 200 8.02 9.48 2.88
C GLY A 200 8.21 10.92 3.26
N ILE A 201 7.75 11.75 2.37
CA ILE A 201 7.71 13.21 2.49
C ILE A 201 6.30 13.65 2.80
N ALA A 202 6.19 14.72 3.56
CA ALA A 202 4.95 15.35 3.98
C ALA A 202 4.95 16.82 3.59
N PHE A 203 3.77 17.29 3.18
CA PHE A 203 3.52 18.67 2.81
C PHE A 203 2.28 19.22 3.48
#